data_f26501f88e20ca32b5f158998bfd044d
#
_entry.id   f26501f88e20ca32b5f158998bfd044d
#
_cell.length_a   1.000
_cell.length_b   1.000
_cell.length_c   1.000
_cell.angle_alpha   90.00
_cell.angle_beta   90.00
_cell.angle_gamma   90.00
#
_symmetry.space_group_name_H-M   'P 1'
#
loop_
_entity.id
_entity.type
_entity.pdbx_description
1 polymer ?
#
loop_
_entity_poly.entity_id
_entity_poly.type
_entity_poly.pdbx_seq_one_letter_code
_entity_poly.pdbx_strand_id
1 'polypeptide(L)'
;MVLELGAIISGLNMAASALNKTAQATQDLSQISGYLSALAEGQHDLQRLQNTKTLSAADAVKAQLAKKEADDALAQVREAFLYSGNGQLWDDAMKAMAEARKARAAEIRRLEILRKRRKKELTQLAIVIAVSVGLI
;
A
#
# COMPACT_ATOMS: atom_id res chain seq x y z
N MET A 1 -13.00 4.47 -1.46
CA MET A 1 -12.12 5.47 -2.08
C MET A 1 -11.10 4.73 -2.94
N VAL A 2 -11.13 4.94 -4.23
CA VAL A 2 -10.15 4.35 -5.15
C VAL A 2 -8.94 5.27 -5.17
N LEU A 3 -7.82 4.81 -4.64
CA LEU A 3 -6.56 5.52 -4.79
C LEU A 3 -6.17 5.49 -6.27
N GLU A 4 -5.99 6.66 -6.83
CA GLU A 4 -5.54 6.78 -8.21
C GLU A 4 -4.13 6.23 -8.36
N LEU A 5 -3.85 5.61 -9.51
CA LEU A 5 -2.54 5.07 -9.83
C LEU A 5 -1.42 6.10 -9.64
N GLY A 6 -1.65 7.34 -10.08
CA GLY A 6 -0.68 8.42 -9.92
C GLY A 6 -0.31 8.71 -8.46
N ALA A 7 -1.30 8.69 -7.56
CA ALA A 7 -1.06 8.91 -6.13
C ALA A 7 -0.26 7.76 -5.51
N ILE A 8 -0.56 6.52 -5.88
CA ILE A 8 0.16 5.33 -5.40
C ILE A 8 1.61 5.36 -5.87
N ILE A 9 1.85 5.64 -7.14
CA ILE A 9 3.19 5.73 -7.73
C ILE A 9 4.00 6.87 -7.08
N SER A 10 3.37 8.03 -6.87
CA SER A 10 4.01 9.17 -6.20
C SER A 10 4.43 8.80 -4.78
N GLY A 11 3.56 8.13 -4.02
CA GLY A 11 3.87 7.66 -2.67
C GLY A 11 5.03 6.66 -2.65
N LEU A 12 5.04 5.70 -3.59
CA LEU A 12 6.13 4.74 -3.72
C LEU A 12 7.45 5.42 -4.07
N ASN A 13 7.46 6.36 -5.00
CA ASN A 13 8.66 7.08 -5.40
C ASN A 13 9.21 7.93 -4.25
N MET A 14 8.35 8.57 -3.48
CA MET A 14 8.75 9.33 -2.29
C MET A 14 9.37 8.43 -1.23
N ALA A 15 8.76 7.29 -0.95
CA ALA A 15 9.27 6.33 0.03
C ALA A 15 10.61 5.74 -0.43
N ALA A 16 10.73 5.36 -1.70
CA ALA A 16 11.96 4.83 -2.28
C ALA A 16 13.10 5.85 -2.24
N SER A 17 12.82 7.10 -2.61
CA SER A 17 13.80 8.19 -2.59
C SER A 17 14.25 8.49 -1.15
N ALA A 18 13.33 8.53 -0.21
CA ALA A 18 13.63 8.75 1.20
C ALA A 18 14.49 7.63 1.78
N LEU A 19 14.20 6.37 1.42
CA LEU A 19 15.00 5.21 1.82
C LEU A 19 16.44 5.31 1.31
N ASN A 20 16.62 5.64 0.04
CA ASN A 20 17.95 5.78 -0.56
C ASN A 20 18.78 6.87 0.16
N LYS A 21 18.18 8.01 0.44
CA LYS A 21 18.85 9.11 1.16
C LYS A 21 19.18 8.73 2.59
N THR A 22 18.23 8.11 3.29
CA THR A 22 18.40 7.76 4.70
C THR A 22 19.42 6.63 4.89
N ALA A 23 19.41 5.63 4.01
CA ALA A 23 20.38 4.54 4.05
C ALA A 23 21.81 5.01 3.83
N GLN A 24 22.01 6.08 3.05
CA GLN A 24 23.34 6.65 2.79
C GLN A 24 23.81 7.63 3.89
N ALA A 25 22.88 8.36 4.48
CA ALA A 25 23.20 9.49 5.36
C ALA A 25 23.14 9.17 6.85
N THR A 26 22.24 8.28 7.28
CA THR A 26 22.05 7.98 8.72
C THR A 26 21.73 6.50 8.92
N GLN A 27 22.19 5.97 10.06
CA GLN A 27 21.81 4.62 10.51
C GLN A 27 20.61 4.66 11.46
N ASP A 28 19.75 5.65 11.34
CA ASP A 28 18.57 5.76 12.18
C ASP A 28 17.50 4.76 11.71
N LEU A 29 17.41 3.66 12.44
CA LEU A 29 16.50 2.55 12.15
C LEU A 29 15.03 2.95 12.27
N SER A 30 14.68 3.92 13.11
CA SER A 30 13.29 4.33 13.26
C SER A 30 12.76 5.03 12.01
N GLN A 31 13.57 5.88 11.39
CA GLN A 31 13.20 6.52 10.12
C GLN A 31 13.15 5.53 8.97
N ILE A 32 14.11 4.62 8.89
CA ILE A 32 14.15 3.58 7.87
C ILE A 32 12.91 2.68 7.99
N SER A 33 12.53 2.30 9.21
CA SER A 33 11.34 1.49 9.47
C SER A 33 10.06 2.18 8.97
N GLY A 34 9.94 3.49 9.20
CA GLY A 34 8.80 4.27 8.71
C GLY A 34 8.70 4.28 7.19
N TYR A 35 9.81 4.48 6.51
CA TYR A 35 9.85 4.47 5.04
C TYR A 35 9.62 3.07 4.46
N LEU A 36 10.14 2.03 5.11
CA LEU A 36 9.88 0.65 4.71
C LEU A 36 8.40 0.29 4.82
N SER A 37 7.74 0.72 5.90
CA SER A 37 6.29 0.53 6.06
C SER A 37 5.51 1.25 4.98
N ALA A 38 5.84 2.50 4.68
CA ALA A 38 5.22 3.26 3.60
C ALA A 38 5.42 2.59 2.24
N LEU A 39 6.60 2.05 1.98
CA LEU A 39 6.90 1.32 0.75
C LEU A 39 6.06 0.03 0.66
N ALA A 40 5.94 -0.71 1.75
CA ALA A 40 5.15 -1.94 1.80
C ALA A 40 3.67 -1.67 1.55
N GLU A 41 3.12 -0.63 2.15
CA GLU A 41 1.73 -0.22 1.94
C GLU A 41 1.50 0.19 0.48
N GLY A 42 2.41 0.97 -0.09
CA GLY A 42 2.33 1.38 -1.48
C GLY A 42 2.42 0.21 -2.45
N GLN A 43 3.28 -0.76 -2.19
CA GLN A 43 3.38 -2.00 -2.98
C GLN A 43 2.08 -2.81 -2.91
N HIS A 44 1.48 -2.91 -1.73
CA HIS A 44 0.21 -3.60 -1.55
C HIS A 44 -0.91 -2.90 -2.33
N ASP A 45 -1.00 -1.57 -2.23
CA ASP A 45 -2.02 -0.79 -2.93
C ASP A 45 -1.86 -0.88 -4.46
N LEU A 46 -0.62 -0.87 -4.95
CA LEU A 46 -0.32 -1.03 -6.37
C LEU A 46 -0.75 -2.41 -6.89
N GLN A 47 -0.42 -3.45 -6.15
CA GLN A 47 -0.79 -4.82 -6.50
C GLN A 47 -2.31 -4.99 -6.52
N ARG A 48 -3.00 -4.43 -5.53
CA ARG A 48 -4.45 -4.45 -5.47
C ARG A 48 -5.07 -3.75 -6.67
N LEU A 49 -4.55 -2.60 -7.05
CA LEU A 49 -5.03 -1.85 -8.21
C LEU A 49 -4.85 -2.65 -9.49
N GLN A 50 -3.69 -3.29 -9.69
CA GLN A 50 -3.41 -4.15 -10.84
C GLN A 50 -4.37 -5.36 -10.91
N ASN A 51 -4.75 -5.91 -9.75
CA ASN A 51 -5.63 -7.08 -9.68
C ASN A 51 -7.11 -6.73 -9.86
N THR A 52 -7.52 -5.52 -9.49
CA THR A 52 -8.94 -5.14 -9.46
C THR A 52 -9.36 -4.24 -10.61
N LYS A 53 -8.44 -3.66 -11.35
CA LYS A 53 -8.73 -2.68 -12.40
C LYS A 53 -7.96 -3.02 -13.67
N THR A 54 -8.66 -2.95 -14.81
CA THR A 54 -8.00 -3.04 -16.11
C THR A 54 -7.27 -1.73 -16.40
N LEU A 55 -5.95 -1.78 -16.45
CA LEU A 55 -5.12 -0.63 -16.73
C LEU A 55 -4.88 -0.49 -18.23
N SER A 56 -4.78 0.76 -18.71
CA SER A 56 -4.32 1.03 -20.06
C SER A 56 -2.85 0.55 -20.21
N ALA A 57 -2.40 0.37 -21.45
CA ALA A 57 -1.01 -0.04 -21.72
C ALA A 57 0.00 0.93 -21.10
N ALA A 58 -0.25 2.24 -21.20
CA ALA A 58 0.61 3.26 -20.60
C ALA A 58 0.64 3.17 -19.07
N ASP A 59 -0.52 2.99 -18.43
CA ASP A 59 -0.62 2.87 -16.99
C ASP A 59 0.01 1.56 -16.47
N ALA A 60 -0.14 0.47 -17.22
CA ALA A 60 0.50 -0.80 -16.90
C ALA A 60 2.03 -0.67 -16.90
N VAL A 61 2.61 0.04 -17.88
CA VAL A 61 4.04 0.32 -17.93
C VAL A 61 4.49 1.16 -16.74
N LYS A 62 3.75 2.21 -16.41
CA LYS A 62 4.03 3.05 -15.23
C LYS A 62 4.01 2.25 -13.93
N ALA A 63 3.03 1.34 -13.78
CA ALA A 63 2.93 0.47 -12.62
C ALA A 63 4.14 -0.48 -12.52
N GLN A 64 4.56 -1.07 -13.62
CA GLN A 64 5.73 -1.96 -13.65
C GLN A 64 7.03 -1.21 -13.32
N LEU A 65 7.20 0.00 -13.85
CA LEU A 65 8.35 0.84 -13.52
C LEU A 65 8.39 1.22 -12.04
N ALA A 66 7.25 1.59 -11.47
CA ALA A 66 7.16 1.91 -10.04
C ALA A 66 7.49 0.70 -9.17
N LYS A 67 7.02 -0.49 -9.55
CA LYS A 67 7.35 -1.74 -8.87
C LYS A 67 8.85 -2.03 -8.92
N LYS A 68 9.46 -1.87 -10.09
CA LYS A 68 10.89 -2.07 -10.26
C LYS A 68 11.71 -1.10 -9.42
N GLU A 69 11.36 0.18 -9.42
CA GLU A 69 12.05 1.20 -8.61
C GLU A 69 11.95 0.90 -7.12
N ALA A 70 10.80 0.42 -6.65
CA ALA A 70 10.63 0.01 -5.27
C ALA A 70 11.52 -1.19 -4.92
N ASP A 71 11.56 -2.20 -5.79
CA ASP A 71 12.41 -3.37 -5.61
C ASP A 71 13.90 -3.00 -5.63
N ASP A 72 14.32 -2.11 -6.51
CA ASP A 72 15.70 -1.60 -6.59
C ASP A 72 16.09 -0.83 -5.31
N ALA A 73 15.19 -0.02 -4.79
CA ALA A 73 15.41 0.70 -3.53
C ALA A 73 15.58 -0.27 -2.36
N LEU A 74 14.77 -1.32 -2.29
CA LEU A 74 14.91 -2.37 -1.27
C LEU A 74 16.24 -3.11 -1.40
N ALA A 75 16.67 -3.42 -2.62
CA ALA A 75 17.95 -4.08 -2.85
C ALA A 75 19.13 -3.22 -2.36
N GLN A 76 19.09 -1.92 -2.62
CA GLN A 76 20.12 -0.99 -2.15
C GLN A 76 20.16 -0.89 -0.63
N VAL A 77 19.01 -0.82 0.02
CA VAL A 77 18.92 -0.80 1.49
C VAL A 77 19.44 -2.10 2.07
N ARG A 78 19.11 -3.24 1.46
CA ARG A 78 19.62 -4.55 1.86
C ARG A 78 21.15 -4.61 1.81
N GLU A 79 21.74 -4.15 0.72
CA GLU A 79 23.18 -4.10 0.58
C GLU A 79 23.82 -3.22 1.67
N ALA A 80 23.25 -2.05 1.94
CA ALA A 80 23.74 -1.16 2.99
C ALA A 80 23.72 -1.83 4.36
N PHE A 81 22.66 -2.57 4.70
CA PHE A 81 22.59 -3.31 5.96
C PHE A 81 23.60 -4.45 6.03
N LEU A 82 23.77 -5.20 4.94
CA LEU A 82 24.73 -6.32 4.90
C LEU A 82 26.17 -5.83 4.99
N TYR A 83 26.50 -4.73 4.31
CA TYR A 83 27.84 -4.12 4.37
C TYR A 83 28.18 -3.61 5.76
N SER A 84 27.22 -3.10 6.51
CA SER A 84 27.43 -2.61 7.86
C SER A 84 27.44 -3.70 8.92
N GLY A 85 27.28 -4.98 8.55
CA GLY A 85 27.23 -6.11 9.47
C GLY A 85 25.89 -6.26 10.20
N ASN A 86 24.85 -5.61 9.73
CA ASN A 86 23.52 -5.59 10.37
C ASN A 86 22.50 -6.48 9.65
N GLY A 87 22.91 -7.69 9.24
CA GLY A 87 22.03 -8.63 8.54
C GLY A 87 20.77 -8.99 9.34
N GLN A 88 20.89 -9.11 10.66
CA GLN A 88 19.75 -9.37 11.54
C GLN A 88 18.71 -8.25 11.49
N LEU A 89 19.15 -7.02 11.43
CA LEU A 89 18.28 -5.85 11.32
C LEU A 89 17.52 -5.84 9.99
N TRP A 90 18.15 -6.33 8.93
CA TRP A 90 17.47 -6.51 7.64
C TRP A 90 16.34 -7.53 7.75
N ASP A 91 16.59 -8.66 8.38
CA ASP A 91 15.55 -9.69 8.60
C ASP A 91 14.39 -9.15 9.43
N ASP A 92 14.68 -8.38 10.47
CA ASP A 92 13.66 -7.74 11.30
C ASP A 92 12.86 -6.69 10.50
N ALA A 93 13.53 -5.94 9.63
CA ALA A 93 12.86 -4.97 8.75
C ALA A 93 11.93 -5.68 7.77
N MET A 94 12.33 -6.81 7.21
CA MET A 94 11.48 -7.59 6.30
C MET A 94 10.25 -8.16 7.01
N LYS A 95 10.39 -8.60 8.26
CA LYS A 95 9.25 -9.02 9.08
C LYS A 95 8.29 -7.87 9.33
N ALA A 96 8.82 -6.69 9.67
CA ALA A 96 8.02 -5.49 9.89
C ALA A 96 7.24 -5.09 8.62
N MET A 97 7.87 -5.18 7.44
CA MET A 97 7.18 -4.93 6.16
C MET A 97 6.06 -5.93 5.90
N ALA A 98 6.29 -7.21 6.17
CA ALA A 98 5.28 -8.25 6.02
C ALA A 98 4.06 -7.99 6.93
N GLU A 99 4.32 -7.59 8.17
CA GLU A 99 3.26 -7.22 9.12
C GLU A 99 2.50 -5.97 8.66
N ALA A 100 3.21 -4.97 8.12
CA ALA A 100 2.59 -3.76 7.59
C ALA A 100 1.65 -4.09 6.41
N ARG A 101 2.05 -5.00 5.52
CA ARG A 101 1.19 -5.47 4.42
C ARG A 101 -0.06 -6.18 4.93
N LYS A 102 0.08 -7.05 5.94
CA LYS A 102 -1.05 -7.74 6.56
C LYS A 102 -2.00 -6.77 7.23
N ALA A 103 -1.47 -5.79 7.97
CA ALA A 103 -2.26 -4.76 8.61
C ALA A 103 -3.03 -3.92 7.60
N ARG A 104 -2.39 -3.55 6.49
CA ARG A 104 -3.03 -2.81 5.40
C ARG A 104 -4.14 -3.62 4.74
N ALA A 105 -3.90 -4.89 4.47
CA ALA A 105 -4.91 -5.80 3.91
C ALA A 105 -6.11 -5.96 4.84
N ALA A 106 -5.87 -6.11 6.14
CA ALA A 106 -6.93 -6.21 7.15
C ALA A 106 -7.75 -4.93 7.24
N GLU A 107 -7.10 -3.76 7.21
CA GLU A 107 -7.76 -2.46 7.21
C GLU A 107 -8.66 -2.29 5.99
N ILE A 108 -8.17 -2.63 4.80
CA ILE A 108 -8.93 -2.55 3.55
C ILE A 108 -10.15 -3.47 3.61
N ARG A 109 -9.99 -4.71 4.09
CA ARG A 109 -11.11 -5.65 4.26
C ARG A 109 -12.16 -5.10 5.20
N ARG A 110 -11.74 -4.52 6.32
CA ARG A 110 -12.66 -3.91 7.29
C ARG A 110 -13.46 -2.78 6.65
N LEU A 111 -12.81 -1.91 5.90
CA LEU A 111 -13.46 -0.81 5.19
C LEU A 111 -14.45 -1.31 4.14
N GLU A 112 -14.09 -2.37 3.40
CA GLU A 112 -14.99 -2.98 2.40
C GLU A 112 -16.23 -3.60 3.06
N ILE A 113 -16.07 -4.29 4.19
CA ILE A 113 -17.18 -4.86 4.95
C ILE A 113 -18.11 -3.74 5.43
N LEU A 114 -17.56 -2.65 5.96
CA LEU A 114 -18.35 -1.51 6.40
C LEU A 114 -19.11 -0.86 5.24
N ARG A 115 -18.50 -0.75 4.06
CA ARG A 115 -19.17 -0.23 2.86
C ARG A 115 -20.32 -1.12 2.42
N LYS A 116 -20.13 -2.43 2.41
CA LYS A 116 -21.18 -3.39 2.06
C LYS A 116 -22.35 -3.32 3.04
N ARG A 117 -22.08 -3.21 4.33
CA ARG A 117 -23.11 -3.03 5.36
C ARG A 117 -23.87 -1.73 5.15
N ARG A 118 -23.19 -0.63 4.89
CA ARG A 118 -23.83 0.65 4.59
C ARG A 118 -24.74 0.60 3.38
N LYS A 119 -24.28 0.00 2.30
CA LYS A 119 -25.11 -0.19 1.11
C LYS A 119 -26.35 -1.03 1.39
N LYS A 120 -26.20 -2.10 2.17
CA LYS A 120 -27.29 -2.98 2.57
C LYS A 120 -28.33 -2.24 3.40
N GLU A 121 -27.88 -1.45 4.39
CA GLU A 121 -28.75 -0.62 5.23
C GLU A 121 -29.49 0.43 4.41
N LEU A 122 -28.81 1.13 3.52
CA LEU A 122 -29.42 2.12 2.64
C LEU A 122 -30.44 1.50 1.71
N THR A 123 -30.16 0.32 1.16
CA THR A 123 -31.08 -0.41 0.30
C THR A 123 -32.33 -0.84 1.06
N GLN A 124 -32.17 -1.36 2.28
CA GLN A 124 -33.29 -1.75 3.15
C GLN A 124 -34.13 -0.54 3.50
N LEU A 125 -33.53 0.59 3.81
CA LEU A 125 -34.22 1.83 4.15
C LEU A 125 -35.00 2.35 2.94
N ALA A 126 -34.43 2.30 1.75
CA ALA A 126 -35.08 2.67 0.51
C ALA A 126 -36.28 1.78 0.20
N ILE A 127 -36.18 0.48 0.45
CA ILE A 127 -37.28 -0.49 0.28
C ILE A 127 -38.42 -0.17 1.27
N VAL A 128 -38.09 0.08 2.53
CA VAL A 128 -39.07 0.44 3.56
C VAL A 128 -39.81 1.72 3.18
N ILE A 129 -39.12 2.75 2.74
CA ILE A 129 -39.71 4.00 2.28
C ILE A 129 -40.62 3.77 1.08
N ALA A 130 -40.17 3.00 0.08
CA ALA A 130 -40.95 2.69 -1.13
C ALA A 130 -42.24 1.91 -0.78
N VAL A 131 -42.16 0.94 0.12
CA VAL A 131 -43.33 0.18 0.61
C VAL A 131 -44.30 1.09 1.36
N SER A 132 -43.78 1.95 2.24
CA SER A 132 -44.60 2.91 3.00
C SER A 132 -45.34 3.90 2.09
N VAL A 133 -44.69 4.40 1.04
CA VAL A 133 -45.31 5.27 0.06
C VAL A 133 -46.33 4.52 -0.81
N GLY A 134 -46.03 3.27 -1.14
CA GLY A 134 -46.92 2.45 -1.95
C GLY A 134 -48.21 2.00 -1.23
N LEU A 135 -48.24 2.08 0.11
CA LEU A 135 -49.39 1.73 0.92
C LEU A 135 -50.37 2.90 1.15
N ILE A 136 -50.01 4.09 0.73
CA ILE A 136 -50.85 5.27 0.76
C ILE A 136 -51.57 5.41 -0.60
#